data_1c4444829cbbfa6b077d0a368315669b
#
_entry.id   1c4444829cbbfa6b077d0a368315669b
#
_cell.length_a   1.000
_cell.length_b   1.000
_cell.length_c   1.000
_cell.angle_alpha   90.00
_cell.angle_beta   90.00
_cell.angle_gamma   90.00
#
_symmetry.space_group_name_H-M   'P 1'
#
loop_
_entity.id
_entity.type
_entity.pdbx_description
1 polymer ?
#
loop_
_entity_poly.entity_id
_entity_poly.type
_entity_poly.pdbx_seq_one_letter_code
_entity_poly.pdbx_strand_id
1 'polypeptide(L)'
;MPEVWSKADLHIHSTQSDGLATPEEIVTYAATRTDLKVIAVTDHNTIEGGLRALDAASDHPGLEVVVGAEITSKWGHILGLYLTEDIPAGLSARDTIAAINEQGGIAIIAHPFANRAFGPFGLKSLGNKIDEVAFQAMEVYNSSPYLIYANRLASKAFAAGQGIAATGGSDAHVLQAVGRGYTLFRGTSADDLRLSIDELETHAHAQRGGMSIAWRYMMRYPAIRRQQAINSERCRAH
;
A
#
# COMPACT_ATOMS: atom_id res chain seq x y z
N MET A 1 14.51 -0.79 -28.21
CA MET A 1 14.38 -2.06 -27.45
C MET A 1 12.92 -2.19 -27.08
N PRO A 2 12.33 -3.38 -26.97
CA PRO A 2 10.95 -3.49 -26.48
C PRO A 2 10.86 -2.91 -25.07
N GLU A 3 9.78 -2.18 -24.81
CA GLU A 3 9.50 -1.65 -23.47
C GLU A 3 9.31 -2.82 -22.49
N VAL A 4 10.06 -2.81 -21.40
CA VAL A 4 9.93 -3.82 -20.33
C VAL A 4 8.91 -3.30 -19.32
N TRP A 5 7.86 -4.07 -19.08
CA TRP A 5 6.87 -3.80 -18.06
C TRP A 5 7.05 -4.75 -16.88
N SER A 6 7.07 -4.19 -15.68
CA SER A 6 7.22 -4.94 -14.43
C SER A 6 6.07 -4.69 -13.48
N LYS A 7 6.01 -5.51 -12.43
CA LYS A 7 4.98 -5.43 -11.39
C LYS A 7 5.56 -4.95 -10.08
N ALA A 8 4.83 -4.05 -9.42
CA ALA A 8 5.09 -3.62 -8.04
C ALA A 8 3.86 -3.83 -7.17
N ASP A 9 4.01 -4.37 -5.97
CA ASP A 9 2.98 -4.37 -4.93
C ASP A 9 3.33 -3.31 -3.88
N LEU A 10 2.56 -2.23 -3.82
CA LEU A 10 2.87 -1.02 -3.08
C LEU A 10 2.11 -0.91 -1.75
N HIS A 11 1.37 -1.98 -1.35
CA HIS A 11 0.55 -1.95 -0.16
C HIS A 11 0.55 -3.32 0.52
N ILE A 12 1.46 -3.51 1.48
CA ILE A 12 1.66 -4.78 2.19
C ILE A 12 1.89 -4.48 3.67
N HIS A 13 1.25 -5.27 4.55
CA HIS A 13 1.39 -5.16 6.00
C HIS A 13 2.18 -6.33 6.57
N SER A 14 3.09 -6.01 7.51
CA SER A 14 3.89 -6.98 8.24
C SER A 14 3.49 -7.08 9.72
N THR A 15 4.23 -7.90 10.47
CA THR A 15 4.09 -7.98 11.94
C THR A 15 4.51 -6.70 12.67
N GLN A 16 5.04 -5.70 11.97
CA GLN A 16 5.31 -4.38 12.57
C GLN A 16 4.02 -3.58 12.78
N SER A 17 2.95 -3.92 12.05
CA SER A 17 1.60 -3.40 12.31
C SER A 17 0.58 -4.52 12.57
N ASP A 18 -0.17 -4.93 11.59
CA ASP A 18 -1.30 -5.86 11.74
C ASP A 18 -1.26 -7.03 10.75
N GLY A 19 -0.20 -7.12 9.94
CA GLY A 19 0.08 -8.29 9.14
C GLY A 19 0.51 -9.50 9.97
N LEU A 20 0.45 -10.69 9.39
CA LEU A 20 0.77 -11.96 10.07
C LEU A 20 2.13 -12.54 9.67
N ALA A 21 2.80 -11.93 8.71
CA ALA A 21 4.14 -12.33 8.26
C ALA A 21 5.19 -11.31 8.68
N THR A 22 6.39 -11.76 8.95
CA THR A 22 7.51 -10.83 9.17
C THR A 22 7.93 -10.16 7.86
N PRO A 23 8.61 -9.00 7.88
CA PRO A 23 9.13 -8.37 6.68
C PRO A 23 10.01 -9.32 5.85
N GLU A 24 10.85 -10.13 6.49
CA GLU A 24 11.73 -11.09 5.84
C GLU A 24 10.95 -12.23 5.14
N GLU A 25 9.87 -12.72 5.77
CA GLU A 25 8.97 -13.71 5.15
C GLU A 25 8.25 -13.13 3.94
N ILE A 26 7.86 -11.85 3.98
CA ILE A 26 7.23 -11.14 2.85
C ILE A 26 8.22 -11.04 1.69
N VAL A 27 9.45 -10.59 1.93
CA VAL A 27 10.51 -10.50 0.91
C VAL A 27 10.78 -11.86 0.28
N THR A 28 11.02 -12.89 1.09
CA THR A 28 11.25 -14.26 0.60
C THR A 28 10.08 -14.76 -0.23
N TYR A 29 8.85 -14.52 0.20
CA TYR A 29 7.64 -14.90 -0.54
C TYR A 29 7.53 -14.15 -1.86
N ALA A 30 7.72 -12.83 -1.86
CA ALA A 30 7.65 -12.00 -3.06
C ALA A 30 8.70 -12.46 -4.09
N ALA A 31 9.95 -12.68 -3.66
CA ALA A 31 11.05 -13.08 -4.52
C ALA A 31 10.89 -14.49 -5.11
N THR A 32 10.31 -15.45 -4.36
CA THR A 32 10.29 -16.86 -4.74
C THR A 32 8.94 -17.37 -5.25
N ARG A 33 7.86 -16.64 -5.01
CA ARG A 33 6.47 -17.08 -5.27
C ARG A 33 5.69 -16.13 -6.17
N THR A 34 6.27 -14.98 -6.54
CA THR A 34 5.64 -13.99 -7.41
C THR A 34 6.58 -13.57 -8.53
N ASP A 35 6.07 -12.78 -9.46
CA ASP A 35 6.85 -12.13 -10.53
C ASP A 35 7.00 -10.62 -10.28
N LEU A 36 6.85 -10.18 -9.01
CA LEU A 36 7.09 -8.80 -8.61
C LEU A 36 8.57 -8.43 -8.76
N LYS A 37 8.83 -7.22 -9.18
CA LYS A 37 10.17 -6.62 -9.25
C LYS A 37 10.41 -5.62 -8.13
N VAL A 38 9.33 -4.97 -7.67
CA VAL A 38 9.36 -4.02 -6.57
C VAL A 38 8.24 -4.35 -5.59
N ILE A 39 8.52 -4.24 -4.30
CA ILE A 39 7.51 -4.24 -3.25
C ILE A 39 7.69 -3.04 -2.32
N ALA A 40 6.60 -2.59 -1.68
CA ALA A 40 6.65 -1.70 -0.53
C ALA A 40 5.93 -2.35 0.65
N VAL A 41 6.65 -2.52 1.77
CA VAL A 41 6.03 -2.87 3.05
C VAL A 41 5.63 -1.56 3.71
N THR A 42 4.33 -1.37 3.87
CA THR A 42 3.68 -0.11 4.26
C THR A 42 2.86 -0.30 5.52
N ASP A 43 3.52 -0.69 6.59
CA ASP A 43 2.91 -0.88 7.90
C ASP A 43 2.23 0.40 8.40
N HIS A 44 1.20 0.26 9.23
CA HIS A 44 0.47 1.39 9.78
C HIS A 44 1.38 2.29 10.62
N ASN A 45 1.57 3.54 10.16
CA ASN A 45 2.25 4.64 10.85
C ASN A 45 3.71 4.36 11.25
N THR A 46 4.38 3.42 10.60
CA THR A 46 5.80 3.14 10.81
C THR A 46 6.47 2.62 9.56
N ILE A 47 7.73 3.02 9.34
CA ILE A 47 8.59 2.52 8.26
C ILE A 47 9.43 1.31 8.67
N GLU A 48 9.35 0.86 9.92
CA GLU A 48 10.21 -0.21 10.47
C GLU A 48 10.11 -1.50 9.65
N GLY A 49 8.89 -1.89 9.21
CA GLY A 49 8.70 -3.04 8.33
C GLY A 49 9.38 -2.87 6.98
N GLY A 50 9.31 -1.68 6.40
CA GLY A 50 9.98 -1.32 5.14
C GLY A 50 11.51 -1.38 5.25
N LEU A 51 12.08 -0.86 6.35
CA LEU A 51 13.53 -0.90 6.60
C LEU A 51 14.05 -2.33 6.73
N ARG A 52 13.34 -3.17 7.49
CA ARG A 52 13.70 -4.59 7.64
C ARG A 52 13.54 -5.38 6.35
N ALA A 53 12.51 -5.06 5.55
CA ALA A 53 12.31 -5.66 4.24
C ALA A 53 13.43 -5.26 3.27
N LEU A 54 13.88 -4.00 3.30
CA LEU A 54 15.00 -3.50 2.50
C LEU A 54 16.31 -4.25 2.83
N ASP A 55 16.60 -4.47 4.12
CA ASP A 55 17.76 -5.25 4.56
C ASP A 55 17.67 -6.69 4.04
N ALA A 56 16.53 -7.35 4.22
CA ALA A 56 16.30 -8.72 3.78
C ALA A 56 16.36 -8.90 2.25
N ALA A 57 16.05 -7.86 1.47
CA ALA A 57 16.11 -7.91 0.01
C ALA A 57 17.54 -8.05 -0.53
N SER A 58 18.57 -7.78 0.27
CA SER A 58 19.98 -7.98 -0.10
C SER A 58 20.29 -9.42 -0.52
N ASP A 59 19.55 -10.39 0.01
CA ASP A 59 19.67 -11.81 -0.33
C ASP A 59 18.86 -12.21 -1.59
N HIS A 60 18.12 -11.26 -2.19
CA HIS A 60 17.19 -11.49 -3.31
C HIS A 60 17.40 -10.50 -4.46
N PRO A 61 18.52 -10.57 -5.23
CA PRO A 61 18.92 -9.55 -6.21
C PRO A 61 17.94 -9.31 -7.37
N GLY A 62 16.84 -10.03 -7.44
CA GLY A 62 15.79 -9.85 -8.46
C GLY A 62 14.55 -9.09 -7.97
N LEU A 63 14.54 -8.65 -6.70
CA LEU A 63 13.47 -7.94 -6.05
C LEU A 63 14.03 -6.69 -5.35
N GLU A 64 13.42 -5.54 -5.60
CA GLU A 64 13.73 -4.30 -4.88
C GLU A 64 12.64 -3.92 -3.89
N VAL A 65 13.02 -3.26 -2.81
CA VAL A 65 12.10 -2.80 -1.75
C VAL A 65 12.12 -1.28 -1.67
N VAL A 66 10.94 -0.70 -1.71
CA VAL A 66 10.71 0.70 -1.39
C VAL A 66 10.26 0.80 0.06
N VAL A 67 10.97 1.60 0.86
CA VAL A 67 10.57 1.90 2.24
C VAL A 67 9.35 2.79 2.23
N GLY A 68 8.29 2.40 2.95
CA GLY A 68 7.06 3.16 3.03
C GLY A 68 6.27 2.90 4.30
N ALA A 69 5.17 3.62 4.45
CA ALA A 69 4.20 3.44 5.52
C ALA A 69 2.79 3.77 5.04
N GLU A 70 1.77 3.16 5.65
CA GLU A 70 0.39 3.59 5.53
C GLU A 70 0.04 4.52 6.69
N ILE A 71 0.05 5.83 6.43
CA ILE A 71 -0.18 6.86 7.43
C ILE A 71 -1.69 7.07 7.66
N THR A 72 -2.13 6.93 8.90
CA THR A 72 -3.51 7.20 9.31
C THR A 72 -3.72 8.70 9.46
N SER A 73 -4.28 9.36 8.45
CA SER A 73 -4.67 10.77 8.53
C SER A 73 -6.06 10.94 9.18
N LYS A 74 -6.47 12.19 9.45
CA LYS A 74 -7.83 12.49 9.95
C LYS A 74 -8.95 12.03 9.00
N TRP A 75 -8.68 11.94 7.70
CA TRP A 75 -9.70 11.64 6.68
C TRP A 75 -9.58 10.25 6.06
N GLY A 76 -8.49 9.55 6.28
CA GLY A 76 -8.25 8.23 5.72
C GLY A 76 -6.78 7.90 5.65
N HIS A 77 -6.45 6.82 4.97
CA HIS A 77 -5.09 6.33 4.85
C HIS A 77 -4.39 6.90 3.62
N ILE A 78 -3.12 7.19 3.78
CA ILE A 78 -2.23 7.69 2.73
C ILE A 78 -0.95 6.86 2.79
N LEU A 79 -0.62 6.18 1.68
CA LEU A 79 0.68 5.54 1.57
C LEU A 79 1.74 6.61 1.28
N GLY A 80 2.78 6.62 2.09
CA GLY A 80 4.02 7.33 1.80
C GLY A 80 5.05 6.32 1.33
N LEU A 81 5.62 6.53 0.15
CA LEU A 81 6.71 5.72 -0.38
C LEU A 81 8.01 6.51 -0.38
N TYR A 82 9.15 5.80 -0.36
CA TYR A 82 10.50 6.39 -0.32
C TYR A 82 10.73 7.25 0.93
N LEU A 83 10.15 6.82 2.06
CA LEU A 83 10.29 7.49 3.34
C LEU A 83 11.63 7.16 4.01
N THR A 84 12.12 8.10 4.81
CA THR A 84 13.35 7.98 5.62
C THR A 84 13.09 8.02 7.11
N GLU A 85 11.90 8.50 7.51
CA GLU A 85 11.48 8.58 8.92
C GLU A 85 9.96 8.44 9.05
N ASP A 86 9.51 8.09 10.25
CA ASP A 86 8.08 7.95 10.56
C ASP A 86 7.35 9.30 10.47
N ILE A 87 6.10 9.26 9.97
CA ILE A 87 5.21 10.41 9.94
C ILE A 87 4.11 10.21 10.99
N PRO A 88 3.87 11.19 11.89
CA PRO A 88 2.88 11.07 12.95
C PRO A 88 1.47 10.81 12.42
N ALA A 89 0.77 9.86 13.04
CA ALA A 89 -0.65 9.63 12.76
C ALA A 89 -1.54 10.80 13.22
N GLY A 90 -2.70 10.94 12.59
CA GLY A 90 -3.73 11.91 12.99
C GLY A 90 -3.52 13.32 12.46
N LEU A 91 -2.56 13.56 11.59
CA LEU A 91 -2.43 14.80 10.84
C LEU A 91 -3.62 15.00 9.87
N SER A 92 -3.83 16.22 9.38
CA SER A 92 -4.72 16.40 8.24
C SER A 92 -4.16 15.69 7.00
N ALA A 93 -4.99 15.34 6.02
CA ALA A 93 -4.49 14.72 4.79
C ALA A 93 -3.46 15.62 4.08
N ARG A 94 -3.68 16.94 4.09
CA ARG A 94 -2.75 17.93 3.53
C ARG A 94 -1.40 17.91 4.23
N ASP A 95 -1.40 17.93 5.58
CA ASP A 95 -0.15 17.93 6.35
C ASP A 95 0.58 16.59 6.24
N THR A 96 -0.16 15.47 6.16
CA THR A 96 0.42 14.15 5.91
C THR A 96 1.13 14.11 4.55
N ILE A 97 0.49 14.60 3.48
CA ILE A 97 1.07 14.66 2.14
C ILE A 97 2.28 15.60 2.11
N ALA A 98 2.20 16.74 2.79
CA ALA A 98 3.32 17.67 2.90
C ALA A 98 4.53 17.00 3.57
N ALA A 99 4.33 16.30 4.68
CA ALA A 99 5.40 15.58 5.38
C ALA A 99 6.03 14.44 4.52
N ILE A 100 5.22 13.75 3.69
CA ILE A 100 5.73 12.78 2.72
C ILE A 100 6.62 13.48 1.67
N ASN A 101 6.14 14.59 1.11
CA ASN A 101 6.86 15.34 0.08
C ASN A 101 8.15 15.98 0.61
N GLU A 102 8.17 16.45 1.87
CA GLU A 102 9.38 17.00 2.53
C GLU A 102 10.51 15.99 2.63
N GLN A 103 10.19 14.69 2.72
CA GLN A 103 11.17 13.60 2.66
C GLN A 103 11.55 13.21 1.21
N GLY A 104 11.01 13.89 0.19
CA GLY A 104 11.15 13.49 -1.21
C GLY A 104 10.34 12.23 -1.55
N GLY A 105 9.36 11.86 -0.71
CA GLY A 105 8.49 10.72 -0.89
C GLY A 105 7.40 10.92 -1.94
N ILE A 106 6.65 9.86 -2.21
CA ILE A 106 5.47 9.85 -3.08
C ILE A 106 4.24 9.58 -2.22
N ALA A 107 3.24 10.45 -2.30
CA ALA A 107 1.96 10.27 -1.61
C ALA A 107 0.94 9.59 -2.52
N ILE A 108 0.39 8.46 -2.04
CA ILE A 108 -0.64 7.69 -2.73
C ILE A 108 -1.88 7.64 -1.83
N ILE A 109 -3.04 8.05 -2.33
CA ILE A 109 -4.28 7.89 -1.59
C ILE A 109 -4.69 6.42 -1.58
N ALA A 110 -4.63 5.78 -0.41
CA ALA A 110 -4.97 4.38 -0.23
C ALA A 110 -6.49 4.17 -0.25
N HIS A 111 -6.96 3.12 -0.95
CA HIS A 111 -8.38 2.67 -1.02
C HIS A 111 -9.40 3.80 -0.76
N PRO A 112 -9.43 4.87 -1.59
CA PRO A 112 -10.03 6.17 -1.32
C PRO A 112 -11.53 6.15 -0.95
N PHE A 113 -12.25 5.07 -1.28
CA PHE A 113 -13.68 4.91 -1.02
C PHE A 113 -14.00 3.73 -0.10
N ALA A 114 -13.04 3.27 0.72
CA ALA A 114 -13.21 2.11 1.61
C ALA A 114 -14.40 2.28 2.59
N ASN A 115 -14.69 3.50 3.05
CA ASN A 115 -15.85 3.81 3.90
C ASN A 115 -17.20 3.43 3.26
N ARG A 116 -17.28 3.37 1.94
CA ARG A 116 -18.50 2.97 1.22
C ARG A 116 -18.72 1.46 1.22
N ALA A 117 -17.67 0.67 1.50
CA ALA A 117 -17.75 -0.78 1.54
C ALA A 117 -18.35 -1.30 2.86
N PHE A 118 -18.16 -0.59 3.97
CA PHE A 118 -18.49 -1.05 5.32
C PHE A 118 -19.56 -0.22 6.04
N GLY A 119 -20.18 0.76 5.36
CA GLY A 119 -21.19 1.63 5.98
C GLY A 119 -20.65 2.42 7.18
N PRO A 120 -21.45 2.61 8.26
CA PRO A 120 -21.07 3.43 9.41
C PRO A 120 -19.93 2.84 10.26
N PHE A 121 -19.58 1.58 10.06
CA PHE A 121 -18.46 0.89 10.72
C PHE A 121 -17.21 0.82 9.84
N GLY A 122 -17.23 1.49 8.68
CA GLY A 122 -16.17 1.41 7.69
C GLY A 122 -14.92 2.18 8.05
N LEU A 123 -13.83 1.80 7.40
CA LEU A 123 -12.56 2.51 7.44
C LEU A 123 -12.76 3.97 7.02
N LYS A 124 -12.10 4.90 7.68
CA LYS A 124 -12.03 6.29 7.21
C LYS A 124 -11.37 6.29 5.83
N SER A 125 -11.92 7.02 4.89
CA SER A 125 -11.31 7.21 3.58
C SER A 125 -11.58 8.62 3.08
N LEU A 126 -10.68 9.16 2.24
CA LEU A 126 -10.83 10.52 1.71
C LEU A 126 -12.14 10.69 0.94
N GLY A 127 -12.58 9.67 0.20
CA GLY A 127 -13.83 9.71 -0.55
C GLY A 127 -13.92 10.94 -1.44
N ASN A 128 -14.99 11.72 -1.30
CA ASN A 128 -15.23 12.93 -2.08
C ASN A 128 -14.30 14.11 -1.72
N LYS A 129 -13.41 13.97 -0.72
CA LYS A 129 -12.44 14.99 -0.34
C LYS A 129 -11.12 14.89 -1.10
N ILE A 130 -11.02 13.97 -2.03
CA ILE A 130 -9.83 13.78 -2.88
C ILE A 130 -9.48 15.09 -3.59
N ASP A 131 -10.47 15.83 -4.08
CA ASP A 131 -10.26 17.08 -4.82
C ASP A 131 -9.75 18.24 -3.94
N GLU A 132 -9.72 18.06 -2.60
CA GLU A 132 -9.24 19.07 -1.65
C GLU A 132 -7.72 19.01 -1.39
N VAL A 133 -7.03 17.99 -1.92
CA VAL A 133 -5.60 17.75 -1.68
C VAL A 133 -4.86 17.42 -2.98
N ALA A 134 -3.60 17.83 -3.06
CA ALA A 134 -2.70 17.49 -4.18
C ALA A 134 -1.85 16.28 -3.76
N PHE A 135 -1.82 15.24 -4.59
CA PHE A 135 -1.08 14.00 -4.38
C PHE A 135 -0.61 13.44 -5.72
N GLN A 136 0.37 12.54 -5.71
CA GLN A 136 0.98 12.01 -6.93
C GLN A 136 0.25 10.83 -7.54
N ALA A 137 -0.34 9.96 -6.70
CA ALA A 137 -0.99 8.75 -7.18
C ALA A 137 -2.21 8.36 -6.33
N MET A 138 -3.07 7.52 -6.89
CA MET A 138 -4.24 6.98 -6.22
C MET A 138 -4.33 5.47 -6.41
N GLU A 139 -4.63 4.74 -5.35
CA GLU A 139 -4.92 3.31 -5.40
C GLU A 139 -6.31 3.09 -6.04
N VAL A 140 -6.27 2.81 -7.35
CA VAL A 140 -7.47 2.56 -8.15
C VAL A 140 -7.99 1.14 -7.95
N TYR A 141 -7.07 0.20 -7.73
CA TYR A 141 -7.38 -1.18 -7.40
C TYR A 141 -6.66 -1.65 -6.14
N ASN A 142 -7.44 -2.08 -5.16
CA ASN A 142 -6.99 -2.80 -3.98
C ASN A 142 -7.57 -4.21 -4.02
N SER A 143 -6.74 -5.23 -3.84
CA SER A 143 -7.19 -6.62 -3.95
C SER A 143 -7.89 -7.18 -2.72
N SER A 144 -8.00 -6.40 -1.65
CA SER A 144 -8.77 -6.78 -0.47
C SER A 144 -10.20 -7.14 -0.87
N PRO A 145 -10.70 -8.32 -0.45
CA PRO A 145 -11.95 -8.86 -0.97
C PRO A 145 -13.18 -8.00 -0.66
N TYR A 146 -13.07 -7.10 0.30
CA TYR A 146 -14.18 -6.22 0.72
C TYR A 146 -14.26 -4.92 -0.07
N LEU A 147 -13.27 -4.59 -0.91
CA LEU A 147 -13.14 -3.29 -1.57
C LEU A 147 -13.60 -3.27 -3.03
N ILE A 148 -14.27 -4.31 -3.53
CA ILE A 148 -14.72 -4.39 -4.94
C ILE A 148 -15.58 -3.18 -5.32
N TYR A 149 -16.50 -2.74 -4.45
CA TYR A 149 -17.33 -1.57 -4.72
C TYR A 149 -16.52 -0.27 -4.62
N ALA A 150 -15.62 -0.17 -3.65
CA ALA A 150 -14.71 0.95 -3.49
C ALA A 150 -13.81 1.13 -4.73
N ASN A 151 -13.27 0.05 -5.27
CA ASN A 151 -12.47 0.05 -6.50
C ASN A 151 -13.24 0.63 -7.71
N ARG A 152 -14.53 0.32 -7.84
CA ARG A 152 -15.36 0.89 -8.91
C ARG A 152 -15.51 2.42 -8.78
N LEU A 153 -15.63 2.91 -7.55
CA LEU A 153 -15.70 4.36 -7.29
C LEU A 153 -14.33 5.01 -7.53
N ALA A 154 -13.25 4.37 -7.10
CA ALA A 154 -11.89 4.83 -7.35
C ALA A 154 -11.59 4.94 -8.86
N SER A 155 -11.94 3.90 -9.64
CA SER A 155 -11.79 3.92 -11.10
C SER A 155 -12.56 5.06 -11.76
N LYS A 156 -13.80 5.36 -11.28
CA LYS A 156 -14.58 6.47 -11.80
C LYS A 156 -13.98 7.83 -11.45
N ALA A 157 -13.52 7.99 -10.20
CA ALA A 157 -12.87 9.22 -9.75
C ALA A 157 -11.57 9.45 -10.52
N PHE A 158 -10.77 8.41 -10.71
CA PHE A 158 -9.53 8.46 -11.50
C PHE A 158 -9.79 8.87 -12.95
N ALA A 159 -10.80 8.29 -13.59
CA ALA A 159 -11.18 8.62 -14.97
C ALA A 159 -11.71 10.04 -15.14
N ALA A 160 -12.22 10.66 -14.07
CA ALA A 160 -12.72 12.04 -14.09
C ALA A 160 -11.61 13.06 -13.73
N GLY A 161 -10.53 12.63 -13.05
CA GLY A 161 -9.37 13.46 -12.70
C GLY A 161 -8.28 13.37 -13.76
N GLN A 162 -7.38 14.37 -13.77
CA GLN A 162 -6.19 14.38 -14.64
C GLN A 162 -4.96 14.74 -13.80
N GLY A 163 -3.81 14.21 -14.21
CA GLY A 163 -2.53 14.56 -13.62
C GLY A 163 -2.13 13.78 -12.36
N ILE A 164 -2.69 12.58 -12.15
CA ILE A 164 -2.29 11.64 -11.09
C ILE A 164 -2.03 10.24 -11.67
N ALA A 165 -1.13 9.49 -11.05
CA ALA A 165 -0.84 8.11 -11.46
C ALA A 165 -1.86 7.12 -10.88
N ALA A 166 -2.12 6.02 -11.60
CA ALA A 166 -2.94 4.92 -11.12
C ALA A 166 -2.07 3.85 -10.46
N THR A 167 -2.37 3.46 -9.22
CA THR A 167 -1.69 2.35 -8.56
C THR A 167 -2.66 1.24 -8.17
N GLY A 168 -2.13 0.03 -8.09
CA GLY A 168 -2.79 -1.13 -7.51
C GLY A 168 -1.95 -1.70 -6.37
N GLY A 169 -2.59 -2.14 -5.31
CA GLY A 169 -1.96 -2.75 -4.15
C GLY A 169 -2.72 -3.97 -3.66
N SER A 170 -2.02 -4.86 -2.95
CA SER A 170 -2.67 -6.06 -2.41
C SER A 170 -3.38 -5.80 -1.10
N ASP A 171 -2.90 -4.85 -0.30
CA ASP A 171 -3.33 -4.64 1.09
C ASP A 171 -3.20 -5.97 1.87
N ALA A 172 -2.06 -6.63 1.64
CA ALA A 172 -1.83 -7.98 2.10
C ALA A 172 -1.52 -8.03 3.59
N HIS A 173 -2.34 -8.73 4.35
CA HIS A 173 -2.11 -9.06 5.75
C HIS A 173 -1.69 -10.53 5.95
N VAL A 174 -1.62 -11.29 4.86
CA VAL A 174 -1.16 -12.68 4.80
C VAL A 174 -0.34 -12.90 3.53
N LEU A 175 0.69 -13.75 3.59
CA LEU A 175 1.60 -13.99 2.47
C LEU A 175 0.89 -14.31 1.14
N GLN A 176 -0.17 -15.10 1.18
CA GLN A 176 -0.88 -15.52 -0.04
C GLN A 176 -1.65 -14.40 -0.74
N ALA A 177 -1.78 -13.23 -0.11
CA ALA A 177 -2.37 -12.05 -0.71
C ALA A 177 -1.34 -11.16 -1.44
N VAL A 178 -0.05 -11.26 -1.09
CA VAL A 178 1.04 -10.49 -1.72
C VAL A 178 1.05 -10.70 -3.23
N GLY A 179 1.12 -9.59 -3.98
CA GLY A 179 1.13 -9.55 -5.44
C GLY A 179 -0.24 -9.76 -6.10
N ARG A 180 -1.33 -9.84 -5.34
CA ARG A 180 -2.68 -9.96 -5.94
C ARG A 180 -3.26 -8.64 -6.39
N GLY A 181 -2.89 -7.54 -5.78
CA GLY A 181 -3.01 -6.20 -6.31
C GLY A 181 -1.62 -5.72 -6.66
N TYR A 182 -1.46 -5.10 -7.82
CA TYR A 182 -0.16 -4.62 -8.26
C TYR A 182 -0.28 -3.47 -9.25
N THR A 183 0.78 -2.71 -9.31
CA THR A 183 1.00 -1.63 -10.27
C THR A 183 1.92 -2.15 -11.38
N LEU A 184 1.50 -2.04 -12.65
CA LEU A 184 2.40 -2.18 -13.78
C LEU A 184 3.12 -0.86 -14.00
N PHE A 185 4.43 -0.93 -14.22
CA PHE A 185 5.30 0.21 -14.47
C PHE A 185 6.37 -0.15 -15.53
N ARG A 186 6.96 0.86 -16.16
CA ARG A 186 8.06 0.67 -17.12
C ARG A 186 9.37 0.47 -16.41
N GLY A 187 10.20 -0.47 -16.89
CA GLY A 187 11.50 -0.79 -16.31
C GLY A 187 11.43 -1.92 -15.28
N THR A 188 12.43 -2.00 -14.38
CA THR A 188 12.59 -3.14 -13.48
C THR A 188 13.03 -2.76 -12.07
N SER A 189 13.33 -1.49 -11.81
CA SER A 189 13.86 -0.99 -10.54
C SER A 189 12.87 -0.10 -9.80
N ALA A 190 13.16 0.19 -8.54
CA ALA A 190 12.42 1.16 -7.74
C ALA A 190 12.51 2.58 -8.31
N ASP A 191 13.65 2.93 -8.91
CA ASP A 191 13.81 4.22 -9.60
C ASP A 191 12.94 4.31 -10.87
N ASP A 192 12.86 3.24 -11.65
CA ASP A 192 11.96 3.14 -12.81
C ASP A 192 10.49 3.26 -12.39
N LEU A 193 10.12 2.65 -11.26
CA LEU A 193 8.78 2.79 -10.69
C LEU A 193 8.48 4.25 -10.35
N ARG A 194 9.40 4.95 -9.67
CA ARG A 194 9.26 6.36 -9.34
C ARG A 194 9.04 7.19 -10.61
N LEU A 195 9.90 6.99 -11.60
CA LEU A 195 9.79 7.69 -12.89
C LEU A 195 8.44 7.43 -13.57
N SER A 196 7.98 6.17 -13.59
CA SER A 196 6.69 5.81 -14.18
C SER A 196 5.50 6.45 -13.45
N ILE A 197 5.59 6.64 -12.12
CA ILE A 197 4.57 7.38 -11.35
C ILE A 197 4.60 8.86 -11.73
N ASP A 198 5.78 9.48 -11.78
CA ASP A 198 5.94 10.89 -12.11
C ASP A 198 5.50 11.20 -13.56
N GLU A 199 5.72 10.27 -14.49
CA GLU A 199 5.29 10.37 -15.90
C GLU A 199 3.84 9.92 -16.13
N LEU A 200 3.11 9.49 -15.10
CA LEU A 200 1.74 8.98 -15.16
C LEU A 200 1.59 7.72 -16.04
N GLU A 201 2.67 6.95 -16.17
CA GLU A 201 2.77 5.75 -17.01
C GLU A 201 2.65 4.47 -16.19
N THR A 202 1.70 4.44 -15.27
CA THR A 202 1.39 3.27 -14.46
C THR A 202 -0.01 2.73 -14.73
N HIS A 203 -0.20 1.43 -14.51
CA HIS A 203 -1.50 0.80 -14.63
C HIS A 203 -1.83 -0.03 -13.39
N ALA A 204 -2.99 0.24 -12.80
CA ALA A 204 -3.48 -0.49 -11.64
C ALA A 204 -4.11 -1.82 -12.03
N HIS A 205 -3.73 -2.90 -11.35
CA HIS A 205 -4.29 -4.23 -11.53
C HIS A 205 -4.63 -4.89 -10.22
N ALA A 206 -5.73 -5.67 -10.18
CA ALA A 206 -6.02 -6.58 -9.09
C ALA A 206 -6.51 -7.91 -9.64
N GLN A 207 -5.89 -8.99 -9.21
CA GLN A 207 -6.42 -10.32 -9.42
C GLN A 207 -7.55 -10.53 -8.40
N ARG A 208 -8.71 -10.97 -8.86
CA ARG A 208 -9.80 -11.33 -7.95
C ARG A 208 -9.30 -12.39 -6.98
N GLY A 209 -9.20 -12.05 -5.70
CA GLY A 209 -8.89 -13.00 -4.65
C GLY A 209 -9.94 -14.10 -4.65
N GLY A 210 -9.52 -15.37 -4.82
CA GLY A 210 -10.43 -16.50 -4.69
C GLY A 210 -11.06 -16.52 -3.28
N MET A 211 -12.25 -17.13 -3.13
CA MET A 211 -12.94 -17.29 -1.82
C MET A 211 -12.03 -17.87 -0.72
N SER A 212 -10.98 -18.61 -1.11
CA SER A 212 -9.99 -19.18 -0.19
C SER A 212 -9.16 -18.12 0.55
N ILE A 213 -8.88 -16.96 -0.07
CA ILE A 213 -8.11 -15.87 0.58
C ILE A 213 -9.03 -15.09 1.52
N ALA A 214 -10.25 -14.77 1.06
CA ALA A 214 -11.26 -14.14 1.93
C ALA A 214 -11.53 -15.00 3.18
N TRP A 215 -11.64 -16.32 3.01
CA TRP A 215 -11.79 -17.26 4.11
C TRP A 215 -10.57 -17.27 5.05
N ARG A 216 -9.34 -17.31 4.50
CA ARG A 216 -8.10 -17.26 5.31
C ARG A 216 -7.96 -15.97 6.08
N TYR A 217 -8.26 -14.83 5.45
CA TYR A 217 -8.30 -13.54 6.10
C TYR A 217 -9.31 -13.52 7.25
N MET A 218 -10.55 -13.96 6.98
CA MET A 218 -11.63 -14.00 7.98
C MET A 218 -11.30 -14.90 9.16
N MET A 219 -10.71 -16.07 8.93
CA MET A 219 -10.28 -16.99 10.00
C MET A 219 -9.13 -16.44 10.85
N ARG A 220 -8.31 -15.55 10.30
CA ARG A 220 -7.18 -14.95 10.99
C ARG A 220 -7.46 -13.54 11.50
N TYR A 221 -8.58 -12.95 11.13
CA TYR A 221 -9.00 -11.63 11.59
C TYR A 221 -8.93 -11.43 13.11
N PRO A 222 -9.32 -12.39 13.96
CA PRO A 222 -9.14 -12.27 15.41
C PRO A 222 -7.68 -12.15 15.85
N ALA A 223 -6.76 -12.83 15.15
CA ALA A 223 -5.32 -12.74 15.44
C ALA A 223 -4.75 -11.38 15.01
N ILE A 224 -5.18 -10.87 13.86
CA ILE A 224 -4.83 -9.52 13.37
C ILE A 224 -5.28 -8.46 14.40
N ARG A 225 -6.53 -8.52 14.85
CA ARG A 225 -7.07 -7.61 15.88
C ARG A 225 -6.30 -7.67 17.20
N ARG A 226 -5.87 -8.87 17.59
CA ARG A 226 -5.05 -9.05 18.79
C ARG A 226 -3.65 -8.42 18.63
N GLN A 227 -3.05 -8.58 17.46
CA GLN A 227 -1.74 -7.97 17.15
C GLN A 227 -1.83 -6.45 17.14
N GLN A 228 -2.87 -5.86 16.53
CA GLN A 228 -3.14 -4.42 16.56
C GLN A 228 -3.25 -3.89 18.00
N ALA A 229 -3.96 -4.61 18.87
CA ALA A 229 -4.09 -4.22 20.28
C ALA A 229 -2.74 -4.18 21.00
N ILE A 230 -1.90 -5.21 20.80
CA ILE A 230 -0.56 -5.31 21.39
C ILE A 230 0.33 -4.15 20.90
N ASN A 231 0.33 -3.86 19.60
CA ASN A 231 1.14 -2.80 19.02
C ASN A 231 0.67 -1.41 19.48
N SER A 232 -0.64 -1.19 19.60
CA SER A 232 -1.19 0.07 20.14
C SER A 232 -0.84 0.32 21.61
N GLU A 233 -0.70 -0.73 22.43
CA GLU A 233 -0.24 -0.63 23.81
C GLU A 233 1.26 -0.30 23.87
N ARG A 234 2.08 -0.87 22.99
CA ARG A 234 3.52 -0.53 22.90
C ARG A 234 3.74 0.92 22.51
N CYS A 235 3.00 1.46 21.53
CA CYS A 235 3.11 2.87 21.14
C CYS A 235 2.65 3.87 22.21
N ARG A 236 1.83 3.44 23.19
CA ARG A 236 1.41 4.29 24.33
C ARG A 236 2.39 4.27 25.50
N ALA A 237 3.32 3.31 25.51
CA ALA A 237 4.30 3.10 26.58
C ALA A 237 5.64 3.82 26.31
N HIS A 238 5.78 4.48 25.18
CA HIS A 238 6.88 5.36 24.77
C HIS A 238 6.36 6.77 24.50
#